data_47ac0389804649eaf7e9ea85bd133c6c
#
_entry.id   47ac0389804649eaf7e9ea85bd133c6c
#
_cell.length_a   1.000
_cell.length_b   1.000
_cell.length_c   1.000
_cell.angle_alpha   90.00
_cell.angle_beta   90.00
_cell.angle_gamma   90.00
#
_symmetry.space_group_name_H-M   'P 1'
#
loop_
_entity.id
_entity.type
_entity.pdbx_description
1 polymer ?
#
loop_
_entity_poly.entity_id
_entity_poly.type
_entity_poly.pdbx_seq_one_letter_code
_entity_poly.pdbx_strand_id
1 'polypeptide(L)'
;MKRYIKTAGAAAITIAAITACHHIEEWNNDVYGNFDALWTVMDEHYCFFREKGIDWDEVGARYRAQLKPDMTQRELFDICADMLAELKDGHTNLSSWFNMSYYRKWWSDYPQNFDWRLIQEHYLDFDYTTANGMSYKVLADGKVGYCRFASFAYSVSDS
;
A
#
# COMPACT_ATOMS: atom_id res chain seq x y z
N MET A 1 -11.41 34.83 -39.23
CA MET A 1 -10.91 33.44 -39.27
C MET A 1 -9.95 33.04 -38.12
N LYS A 2 -9.03 33.88 -37.65
CA LYS A 2 -8.07 33.50 -36.57
C LYS A 2 -8.64 33.22 -35.18
N ARG A 3 -9.85 33.64 -34.87
CA ARG A 3 -10.48 33.50 -33.54
C ARG A 3 -11.14 32.13 -33.37
N TYR A 4 -11.68 31.54 -34.42
CA TYR A 4 -12.34 30.22 -34.38
C TYR A 4 -11.36 29.05 -34.29
N ILE A 5 -10.13 29.22 -34.79
CA ILE A 5 -9.10 28.18 -34.76
C ILE A 5 -8.59 27.97 -33.32
N LYS A 6 -8.48 29.05 -32.50
CA LYS A 6 -8.05 28.96 -31.11
C LYS A 6 -9.08 28.28 -30.20
N THR A 7 -10.37 28.52 -30.46
CA THR A 7 -11.46 27.90 -29.67
C THR A 7 -11.66 26.43 -30.02
N ALA A 8 -11.49 26.04 -31.30
CA ALA A 8 -11.57 24.66 -31.74
C ALA A 8 -10.40 23.81 -31.15
N GLY A 9 -9.20 24.37 -31.10
CA GLY A 9 -8.02 23.71 -30.52
C GLY A 9 -8.17 23.51 -29.01
N ALA A 10 -8.68 24.48 -28.26
CA ALA A 10 -8.92 24.38 -26.83
C ALA A 10 -10.01 23.34 -26.49
N ALA A 11 -11.09 23.30 -27.29
CA ALA A 11 -12.16 22.30 -27.13
C ALA A 11 -11.66 20.87 -27.40
N ALA A 12 -10.81 20.67 -28.41
CA ALA A 12 -10.24 19.36 -28.74
C ALA A 12 -9.29 18.85 -27.63
N ILE A 13 -8.48 19.72 -27.03
CA ILE A 13 -7.60 19.37 -25.91
C ILE A 13 -8.43 19.02 -24.66
N THR A 14 -9.49 19.74 -24.39
CA THR A 14 -10.38 19.47 -23.24
C THR A 14 -11.09 18.13 -23.38
N ILE A 15 -11.57 17.78 -24.58
CA ILE A 15 -12.20 16.49 -24.86
C ILE A 15 -11.18 15.34 -24.73
N ALA A 16 -9.95 15.50 -25.22
CA ALA A 16 -8.89 14.50 -25.07
C ALA A 16 -8.50 14.28 -23.60
N ALA A 17 -8.50 15.32 -22.77
CA ALA A 17 -8.20 15.21 -21.33
C ALA A 17 -9.33 14.48 -20.57
N ILE A 18 -10.59 14.62 -20.97
CA ILE A 18 -11.72 13.94 -20.33
C ILE A 18 -11.74 12.45 -20.69
N THR A 19 -11.34 12.07 -21.90
CA THR A 19 -11.28 10.66 -22.33
C THR A 19 -10.07 9.91 -21.74
N ALA A 20 -9.01 10.61 -21.33
CA ALA A 20 -7.84 9.98 -20.71
C ALA A 20 -8.09 9.47 -19.26
N CYS A 21 -9.20 9.85 -18.62
CA CYS A 21 -9.53 9.45 -17.25
C CYS A 21 -10.53 8.29 -17.15
N HIS A 22 -10.87 7.59 -18.23
CA HIS A 22 -11.98 6.63 -18.25
C HIS A 22 -11.63 5.25 -18.80
N HIS A 23 -10.50 4.69 -18.43
CA HIS A 23 -10.33 3.25 -18.56
C HIS A 23 -10.64 2.62 -17.19
N ILE A 24 -11.92 2.41 -16.90
CA ILE A 24 -12.34 1.52 -15.81
C ILE A 24 -12.30 0.12 -16.42
N GLU A 25 -11.35 -0.70 -15.98
CA GLU A 25 -11.37 -2.11 -16.32
C GLU A 25 -12.60 -2.75 -15.66
N GLU A 26 -13.53 -3.23 -16.49
CA GLU A 26 -14.71 -3.94 -16.03
C GLU A 26 -14.37 -5.43 -15.91
N TRP A 27 -14.30 -5.92 -14.68
CA TRP A 27 -14.13 -7.33 -14.38
C TRP A 27 -15.48 -7.99 -14.17
N ASN A 28 -15.62 -9.26 -14.59
CA ASN A 28 -16.81 -10.03 -14.25
C ASN A 28 -16.91 -10.21 -12.74
N ASN A 29 -18.07 -10.00 -12.17
CA ASN A 29 -18.29 -10.21 -10.75
C ASN A 29 -18.62 -11.70 -10.49
N ASP A 30 -17.67 -12.56 -10.76
CA ASP A 30 -17.67 -13.99 -10.47
C ASP A 30 -16.34 -14.42 -9.84
N VAL A 31 -16.20 -15.71 -9.55
CA VAL A 31 -14.99 -16.25 -8.90
C VAL A 31 -13.73 -15.95 -9.70
N TYR A 32 -13.76 -16.15 -11.01
CA TYR A 32 -12.59 -15.97 -11.86
C TYR A 32 -12.28 -14.50 -12.09
N GLY A 33 -13.30 -13.67 -12.37
CA GLY A 33 -13.13 -12.26 -12.61
C GLY A 33 -12.61 -11.52 -11.35
N ASN A 34 -13.10 -11.86 -10.17
CA ASN A 34 -12.61 -11.26 -8.92
C ASN A 34 -11.16 -11.69 -8.61
N PHE A 35 -10.79 -12.94 -8.91
CA PHE A 35 -9.41 -13.39 -8.78
C PHE A 35 -8.49 -12.69 -9.78
N ASP A 36 -8.89 -12.66 -11.06
CA ASP A 36 -8.10 -12.06 -12.15
C ASP A 36 -7.92 -10.55 -11.90
N ALA A 37 -8.95 -9.85 -11.39
CA ALA A 37 -8.85 -8.45 -10.98
C ALA A 37 -7.80 -8.24 -9.88
N LEU A 38 -7.81 -9.05 -8.82
CA LEU A 38 -6.81 -8.96 -7.75
C LEU A 38 -5.41 -9.23 -8.28
N TRP A 39 -5.25 -10.30 -9.09
CA TRP A 39 -3.96 -10.67 -9.66
C TRP A 39 -3.40 -9.55 -10.52
N THR A 40 -4.22 -8.96 -11.41
CA THR A 40 -3.83 -7.86 -12.30
C THR A 40 -3.45 -6.60 -11.52
N VAL A 41 -4.24 -6.20 -10.51
CA VAL A 41 -3.90 -5.05 -9.66
C VAL A 41 -2.54 -5.23 -9.00
N MET A 42 -2.23 -6.44 -8.55
CA MET A 42 -0.91 -6.72 -7.97
C MET A 42 0.19 -6.72 -9.03
N ASP A 43 -0.04 -7.32 -10.20
CA ASP A 43 0.92 -7.33 -11.31
C ASP A 43 1.33 -5.93 -11.74
N GLU A 44 0.37 -5.03 -11.86
CA GLU A 44 0.59 -3.67 -12.33
C GLU A 44 1.17 -2.72 -11.28
N HIS A 45 0.89 -2.96 -9.99
CA HIS A 45 1.19 -1.98 -8.94
C HIS A 45 2.17 -2.44 -7.86
N TYR A 46 2.41 -3.74 -7.72
CA TYR A 46 3.39 -4.22 -6.74
C TYR A 46 4.81 -4.18 -7.31
N CYS A 47 5.69 -3.42 -6.67
CA CYS A 47 7.01 -3.09 -7.23
C CYS A 47 8.16 -4.01 -6.80
N PHE A 48 7.94 -4.99 -5.90
CA PHE A 48 9.02 -5.77 -5.30
C PHE A 48 9.13 -7.23 -5.79
N PHE A 49 8.44 -7.62 -6.86
CA PHE A 49 8.52 -8.98 -7.40
C PHE A 49 9.96 -9.38 -7.71
N ARG A 50 10.69 -8.53 -8.42
CA ARG A 50 12.08 -8.79 -8.81
C ARG A 50 13.01 -8.89 -7.61
N GLU A 51 12.91 -7.97 -6.66
CA GLU A 51 13.73 -7.91 -5.46
C GLU A 51 13.52 -9.14 -4.56
N LYS A 52 12.32 -9.68 -4.55
CA LYS A 52 11.94 -10.88 -3.79
C LYS A 52 12.13 -12.18 -4.57
N GLY A 53 12.46 -12.11 -5.87
CA GLY A 53 12.61 -13.27 -6.74
C GLY A 53 11.30 -14.03 -6.94
N ILE A 54 10.18 -13.33 -6.99
CA ILE A 54 8.83 -13.91 -7.15
C ILE A 54 8.44 -13.83 -8.62
N ASP A 55 8.13 -14.99 -9.21
CA ASP A 55 7.47 -15.11 -10.51
C ASP A 55 5.95 -15.02 -10.26
N TRP A 56 5.37 -13.83 -10.51
CA TRP A 56 3.97 -13.59 -10.23
C TRP A 56 3.03 -14.32 -11.19
N ASP A 57 3.47 -14.57 -12.43
CA ASP A 57 2.73 -15.38 -13.40
C ASP A 57 2.61 -16.84 -12.91
N GLU A 58 3.72 -17.40 -12.42
CA GLU A 58 3.72 -18.76 -11.86
C GLU A 58 2.81 -18.83 -10.60
N VAL A 59 2.90 -17.86 -9.72
CA VAL A 59 2.04 -17.75 -8.54
C VAL A 59 0.58 -17.67 -8.97
N GLY A 60 0.25 -16.78 -9.88
CA GLY A 60 -1.11 -16.60 -10.40
C GLY A 60 -1.67 -17.89 -11.01
N ALA A 61 -0.90 -18.57 -11.86
CA ALA A 61 -1.32 -19.82 -12.48
C ALA A 61 -1.60 -20.94 -11.45
N ARG A 62 -0.75 -21.03 -10.42
CA ARG A 62 -0.88 -22.03 -9.34
C ARG A 62 -2.14 -21.83 -8.50
N TYR A 63 -2.48 -20.61 -8.15
CA TYR A 63 -3.67 -20.31 -7.37
C TYR A 63 -4.93 -20.29 -8.21
N ARG A 64 -4.85 -19.82 -9.46
CA ARG A 64 -5.97 -19.85 -10.39
C ARG A 64 -6.45 -21.28 -10.70
N ALA A 65 -5.55 -22.25 -10.73
CA ALA A 65 -5.88 -23.67 -10.93
C ALA A 65 -6.70 -24.27 -9.78
N GLN A 66 -6.79 -23.63 -8.62
CA GLN A 66 -7.58 -24.06 -7.47
C GLN A 66 -9.03 -23.56 -7.51
N LEU A 67 -9.33 -22.61 -8.40
CA LEU A 67 -10.66 -22.00 -8.49
C LEU A 67 -11.69 -22.98 -9.05
N LYS A 68 -12.91 -22.86 -8.54
CA LYS A 68 -14.10 -23.56 -9.02
C LYS A 68 -15.24 -22.54 -9.16
N PRO A 69 -16.13 -22.70 -10.14
CA PRO A 69 -17.15 -21.70 -10.43
C PRO A 69 -18.22 -21.56 -9.34
N ASP A 70 -18.36 -22.56 -8.48
CA ASP A 70 -19.32 -22.63 -7.38
C ASP A 70 -18.75 -22.30 -6.01
N MET A 71 -17.53 -21.74 -5.95
CA MET A 71 -16.90 -21.31 -4.71
C MET A 71 -17.69 -20.20 -4.02
N THR A 72 -17.74 -20.29 -2.71
CA THR A 72 -18.23 -19.20 -1.86
C THR A 72 -17.23 -18.05 -1.82
N GLN A 73 -17.71 -16.86 -1.44
CA GLN A 73 -16.82 -15.69 -1.23
C GLN A 73 -15.73 -15.95 -0.19
N ARG A 74 -15.98 -16.79 0.81
CA ARG A 74 -14.98 -17.14 1.83
C ARG A 74 -13.87 -18.01 1.27
N GLU A 75 -14.23 -19.03 0.49
CA GLU A 75 -13.24 -19.92 -0.16
C GLU A 75 -12.39 -19.12 -1.16
N LEU A 76 -13.00 -18.24 -1.95
CA LEU A 76 -12.25 -17.34 -2.84
C LEU A 76 -11.32 -16.41 -2.06
N PHE A 77 -11.82 -15.83 -0.95
CA PHE A 77 -11.01 -14.97 -0.09
C PHE A 77 -9.78 -15.70 0.44
N ASP A 78 -9.94 -16.94 0.89
CA ASP A 78 -8.84 -17.73 1.46
C ASP A 78 -7.77 -18.03 0.38
N ILE A 79 -8.17 -18.40 -0.84
CA ILE A 79 -7.24 -18.59 -1.97
C ILE A 79 -6.50 -17.28 -2.31
N CYS A 80 -7.22 -16.16 -2.40
CA CYS A 80 -6.61 -14.86 -2.67
C CYS A 80 -5.66 -14.42 -1.54
N ALA A 81 -6.02 -14.66 -0.30
CA ALA A 81 -5.20 -14.37 0.86
C ALA A 81 -3.89 -15.19 0.87
N ASP A 82 -3.98 -16.47 0.54
CA ASP A 82 -2.82 -17.35 0.44
C ASP A 82 -1.91 -16.95 -0.73
N MET A 83 -2.49 -16.53 -1.87
CA MET A 83 -1.73 -15.97 -2.99
C MET A 83 -0.95 -14.72 -2.57
N LEU A 84 -1.59 -13.78 -1.88
CA LEU A 84 -0.92 -12.57 -1.40
C LEU A 84 0.13 -12.86 -0.32
N ALA A 85 -0.04 -13.91 0.48
CA ALA A 85 0.92 -14.31 1.50
C ALA A 85 2.28 -14.76 0.92
N GLU A 86 2.33 -15.18 -0.35
CA GLU A 86 3.59 -15.48 -1.06
C GLU A 86 4.51 -14.26 -1.15
N LEU A 87 3.93 -13.06 -1.15
CA LEU A 87 4.68 -11.80 -1.19
C LEU A 87 5.47 -11.54 0.10
N LYS A 88 5.09 -12.17 1.22
CA LYS A 88 5.69 -11.95 2.55
C LYS A 88 5.84 -10.47 2.88
N ASP A 89 4.77 -9.71 2.63
CA ASP A 89 4.76 -8.26 2.78
C ASP A 89 3.66 -7.81 3.75
N GLY A 90 4.05 -7.15 4.83
CA GLY A 90 3.12 -6.66 5.85
C GLY A 90 2.24 -5.50 5.40
N HIS A 91 2.52 -4.90 4.24
CA HIS A 91 1.73 -3.81 3.67
C HIS A 91 0.71 -4.29 2.63
N THR A 92 0.79 -5.57 2.22
CA THR A 92 -0.18 -6.17 1.30
C THR A 92 -1.29 -6.83 2.09
N ASN A 93 -2.49 -6.25 2.06
CA ASN A 93 -3.63 -6.70 2.84
C ASN A 93 -4.85 -6.91 1.95
N LEU A 94 -5.56 -8.03 2.14
CA LEU A 94 -6.86 -8.27 1.55
C LEU A 94 -7.94 -8.04 2.61
N SER A 95 -8.91 -7.19 2.31
CA SER A 95 -10.00 -6.85 3.22
C SER A 95 -11.35 -7.13 2.57
N SER A 96 -12.25 -7.73 3.34
CA SER A 96 -13.65 -7.93 3.00
C SER A 96 -14.53 -7.53 4.18
N TRP A 97 -15.85 -7.53 3.99
CA TRP A 97 -16.79 -7.26 5.08
C TRP A 97 -16.77 -8.33 6.19
N PHE A 98 -16.24 -9.54 5.91
CA PHE A 98 -16.25 -10.67 6.85
C PHE A 98 -14.87 -11.09 7.33
N ASN A 99 -13.78 -10.63 6.68
CA ASN A 99 -12.42 -11.03 7.05
C ASN A 99 -11.37 -10.03 6.55
N MET A 100 -10.20 -10.10 7.16
CA MET A 100 -9.00 -9.37 6.72
C MET A 100 -7.80 -10.32 6.80
N SER A 101 -7.02 -10.39 5.72
CA SER A 101 -5.75 -11.11 5.70
C SER A 101 -4.59 -10.14 5.66
N TYR A 102 -3.50 -10.51 6.29
CA TYR A 102 -2.25 -9.78 6.27
C TYR A 102 -1.07 -10.66 6.69
N TYR A 103 0.10 -10.40 6.13
CA TYR A 103 1.31 -11.10 6.49
C TYR A 103 1.92 -10.50 7.77
N ARG A 104 1.81 -11.23 8.90
CA ARG A 104 2.30 -10.75 10.22
C ARG A 104 3.73 -11.11 10.55
N LYS A 105 4.40 -11.89 9.72
CA LYS A 105 5.74 -12.41 10.05
C LYS A 105 6.87 -11.46 9.66
N TRP A 106 6.62 -10.37 8.99
CA TRP A 106 7.64 -9.46 8.49
C TRP A 106 8.56 -8.90 9.60
N TRP A 107 8.04 -8.69 10.80
CA TRP A 107 8.86 -8.21 11.94
C TRP A 107 9.65 -9.30 12.64
N SER A 108 9.34 -10.59 12.44
CA SER A 108 10.09 -11.70 13.00
C SER A 108 11.23 -12.16 12.11
N ASP A 109 11.18 -11.83 10.83
CA ASP A 109 12.15 -12.27 9.84
C ASP A 109 13.42 -11.40 9.85
N TYR A 110 13.35 -10.22 10.51
CA TYR A 110 14.46 -9.28 10.60
C TYR A 110 14.67 -8.86 12.06
N PRO A 111 15.93 -8.77 12.52
CA PRO A 111 16.23 -8.24 13.84
C PRO A 111 15.82 -6.77 13.91
N GLN A 112 15.22 -6.38 15.03
CA GLN A 112 14.88 -5.00 15.28
C GLN A 112 16.17 -4.17 15.38
N ASN A 113 16.32 -3.15 14.56
CA ASN A 113 17.48 -2.25 14.53
C ASN A 113 17.20 -0.87 15.14
N PHE A 114 16.05 -0.69 15.77
CA PHE A 114 15.66 0.54 16.45
C PHE A 114 15.31 0.27 17.90
N ASP A 115 15.97 0.98 18.82
CA ASP A 115 15.69 0.97 20.24
C ASP A 115 15.47 2.39 20.74
N TRP A 116 14.22 2.69 21.13
CA TRP A 116 13.84 4.01 21.61
C TRP A 116 14.57 4.39 22.90
N ARG A 117 14.85 3.44 23.78
CA ARG A 117 15.55 3.69 25.03
C ARG A 117 16.98 4.14 24.78
N LEU A 118 17.68 3.55 23.82
CA LEU A 118 19.03 3.98 23.43
C LEU A 118 19.02 5.42 22.89
N ILE A 119 18.00 5.78 22.11
CA ILE A 119 17.86 7.16 21.62
C ILE A 119 17.63 8.13 22.78
N GLN A 120 16.77 7.79 23.74
CA GLN A 120 16.52 8.61 24.91
C GLN A 120 17.78 8.80 25.76
N GLU A 121 18.53 7.71 25.97
CA GLU A 121 19.73 7.72 26.84
C GLU A 121 20.91 8.43 26.18
N HIS A 122 21.20 8.17 24.91
CA HIS A 122 22.43 8.65 24.27
C HIS A 122 22.30 9.96 23.51
N TYR A 123 21.11 10.37 23.14
CA TYR A 123 20.89 11.57 22.32
C TYR A 123 19.95 12.60 22.95
N LEU A 124 19.03 12.16 23.79
CA LEU A 124 18.00 13.03 24.34
C LEU A 124 18.20 13.33 25.83
N ASP A 125 19.07 12.60 26.54
CA ASP A 125 19.29 12.69 27.99
C ASP A 125 18.00 12.59 28.82
N PHE A 126 16.98 11.90 28.29
CA PHE A 126 15.61 11.86 28.81
C PHE A 126 14.94 13.23 28.98
N ASP A 127 15.55 14.28 28.42
CA ASP A 127 15.08 15.66 28.44
C ASP A 127 14.58 16.06 27.04
N TYR A 128 13.31 15.85 26.77
CA TYR A 128 12.64 16.19 25.52
C TYR A 128 11.18 16.54 25.77
N THR A 129 10.59 17.31 24.89
CA THR A 129 9.18 17.67 24.95
C THR A 129 8.35 16.63 24.20
N THR A 130 7.19 16.28 24.77
CA THR A 130 6.18 15.48 24.08
C THR A 130 4.92 16.29 23.92
N ALA A 131 4.46 16.44 22.68
CA ALA A 131 3.21 17.12 22.35
C ALA A 131 2.50 16.36 21.21
N ASN A 132 1.20 16.10 21.39
CA ASN A 132 0.33 15.55 20.35
C ASN A 132 0.89 14.29 19.64
N GLY A 133 1.48 13.36 20.40
CA GLY A 133 2.04 12.12 19.85
C GLY A 133 3.44 12.25 19.23
N MET A 134 4.02 13.45 19.23
CA MET A 134 5.40 13.71 18.81
C MET A 134 6.31 13.92 20.01
N SER A 135 7.52 13.39 19.95
CA SER A 135 8.61 13.74 20.87
C SER A 135 9.65 14.55 20.14
N TYR A 136 10.08 15.68 20.70
CA TYR A 136 11.04 16.53 20.02
C TYR A 136 12.03 17.22 20.98
N LYS A 137 13.22 17.51 20.47
CA LYS A 137 14.29 18.22 21.15
C LYS A 137 15.15 18.95 20.13
N VAL A 138 15.70 20.09 20.54
CA VAL A 138 16.75 20.76 19.78
C VAL A 138 18.11 20.29 20.30
N LEU A 139 18.93 19.79 19.40
CA LEU A 139 20.25 19.21 19.66
C LEU A 139 21.35 20.07 19.08
N ALA A 140 22.61 19.73 19.43
CA ALA A 140 23.82 20.37 18.89
C ALA A 140 23.80 21.89 18.99
N ASP A 141 23.60 22.43 20.20
CA ASP A 141 23.59 23.86 20.51
C ASP A 141 22.62 24.66 19.61
N GLY A 142 21.45 24.12 19.36
CA GLY A 142 20.43 24.81 18.59
C GLY A 142 20.48 24.58 17.08
N LYS A 143 21.36 23.70 16.59
CA LYS A 143 21.57 23.50 15.15
C LYS A 143 20.76 22.37 14.53
N VAL A 144 20.26 21.40 15.33
CA VAL A 144 19.55 20.24 14.86
C VAL A 144 18.22 20.09 15.60
N GLY A 145 17.10 20.13 14.87
CA GLY A 145 15.81 19.75 15.41
C GLY A 145 15.61 18.23 15.27
N TYR A 146 15.49 17.54 16.38
CA TYR A 146 15.08 16.14 16.41
C TYR A 146 13.57 16.04 16.64
N CYS A 147 12.89 15.27 15.83
CA CYS A 147 11.47 14.99 16.02
C CYS A 147 11.20 13.50 15.76
N ARG A 148 10.49 12.87 16.68
CA ARG A 148 10.03 11.49 16.55
C ARG A 148 8.51 11.45 16.54
N PHE A 149 7.97 10.85 15.49
CA PHE A 149 6.57 10.49 15.37
C PHE A 149 6.46 8.97 15.35
N ALA A 150 5.84 8.39 16.36
CA ALA A 150 5.90 6.94 16.56
C ALA A 150 4.91 6.16 15.68
N SER A 151 3.83 6.80 15.24
CA SER A 151 2.78 6.12 14.47
C SER A 151 1.90 7.14 13.76
N PHE A 152 1.57 6.86 12.50
CA PHE A 152 0.57 7.60 11.73
C PHE A 152 -0.89 7.21 12.06
N ALA A 153 -1.09 6.33 13.05
CA ALA A 153 -2.43 5.96 13.52
C ALA A 153 -3.08 7.04 14.41
N TYR A 154 -2.30 8.03 14.86
CA TYR A 154 -2.79 9.12 15.70
C TYR A 154 -2.74 10.44 14.94
N SER A 155 -3.78 11.25 15.07
CA SER A 155 -3.74 12.62 14.56
C SER A 155 -2.82 13.48 15.45
N VAL A 156 -2.02 14.31 14.80
CA VAL A 156 -1.37 15.44 15.46
C VAL A 156 -2.45 16.52 15.56
N SER A 157 -3.00 16.75 16.75
CA SER A 157 -3.95 17.81 16.95
C SER A 157 -3.23 19.12 17.26
N ASP A 158 -3.71 20.23 16.71
CA ASP A 158 -3.33 21.55 17.17
C ASP A 158 -3.78 21.74 18.62
N SER A 159 -2.86 22.08 19.50
CA SER A 159 -3.13 22.39 20.92
C SER A 159 -3.48 23.84 21.08
#